data_0acb5e07d0a95d80d180394f460b499b
#
_entry.id   0acb5e07d0a95d80d180394f460b499b
#
_cell.length_a   1.000
_cell.length_b   1.000
_cell.length_c   1.000
_cell.angle_alpha   90.00
_cell.angle_beta   90.00
_cell.angle_gamma   90.00
#
_symmetry.space_group_name_H-M   'P 1'
#
loop_
_entity.id
_entity.type
_entity.pdbx_description
1 polymer ?
#
loop_
_entity_poly.entity_id
_entity_poly.type
_entity_poly.pdbx_seq_one_letter_code
_entity_poly.pdbx_strand_id
1 'polypeptide(L)'
;MAASMARRLWPLVAGRGLRSRRGCIGSHSPKRTFATERRDRNLLYEHAREGYSALPHLDMEPLCACPEEAARALQLRKGELRPEDLPAIISAWQELRQLREQIRSLEEEKGAVAEAVRALMVNRDNTQVQQDPQYQSLRAHGREIRKQLMVLYPKETQLEEEFYLRALRLPNQTHPDVPVGDESQARVLHVVGDKPAFSFQPRGHLEIAEKLDIIRQKRLSHVSGHRSYYLRGAGALLQHGLVNFTLNKLIQRGFTPMTVPDLLRGAVFEGCGMTPNANPSQIYNIDPSRFEDLNLAGTAEVGLAGYFMDHSVAFRDLPIRMVCSSTCYRAETDTGKEPWGLYRVHHFTKVEMFGVTGPGLEQSSQLLEEFLSLQMEILTELGLHFRVLDMPTQELGLPAYRKFDIEAWMPGRGRFGEVTSASNCTDFQSRRLHIMFQKEAGELQFAHTVNATACAVPRLLIALLESNQREVSGGRIPPGEAEGGGPGQWQHPEACSVPRTARSSCPLPSSPTLAPIGSRPPHTCLSSTSAPTSPRSPGSRAGPLRAESSPPSVSRAVAASWSSGDPGDLGPVFLSPS
;
A
#
# COMPACT_ATOMS: atom_id res chain seq x y z
N MET A 1 -27.88 18.90 -42.47
CA MET A 1 -28.27 20.32 -42.38
C MET A 1 -27.55 20.89 -41.20
N ALA A 2 -26.50 21.59 -41.51
CA ALA A 2 -26.23 23.02 -41.27
C ALA A 2 -25.98 23.31 -39.78
N ALA A 3 -24.75 23.48 -39.32
CA ALA A 3 -23.82 24.62 -39.49
C ALA A 3 -24.26 25.85 -38.66
N SER A 4 -23.37 26.32 -37.80
CA SER A 4 -22.93 27.70 -37.66
C SER A 4 -22.21 27.93 -36.34
N MET A 5 -20.88 28.05 -36.33
CA MET A 5 -20.05 29.27 -36.22
C MET A 5 -20.45 30.25 -35.11
N ALA A 6 -19.54 30.50 -34.19
CA ALA A 6 -19.14 31.83 -33.75
C ALA A 6 -17.75 31.86 -33.10
N ARG A 7 -16.79 32.41 -33.82
CA ARG A 7 -15.52 32.96 -33.31
C ARG A 7 -15.82 34.28 -32.58
N ARG A 8 -15.13 34.52 -31.44
CA ARG A 8 -14.91 35.90 -30.98
C ARG A 8 -13.44 36.14 -30.66
N LEU A 9 -12.96 37.18 -31.29
CA LEU A 9 -11.65 37.79 -31.31
C LEU A 9 -11.28 38.47 -29.99
N TRP A 10 -10.02 38.41 -29.69
CA TRP A 10 -9.35 39.23 -28.67
C TRP A 10 -8.74 40.46 -29.33
N PRO A 11 -8.76 41.66 -28.73
CA PRO A 11 -7.96 42.78 -29.20
C PRO A 11 -6.65 42.93 -28.42
N LEU A 12 -5.59 43.13 -29.21
CA LEU A 12 -4.30 43.64 -28.81
C LEU A 12 -4.43 45.12 -28.36
N VAL A 13 -3.81 45.44 -27.21
CA VAL A 13 -3.43 46.83 -26.90
C VAL A 13 -1.94 46.85 -26.51
N ALA A 14 -1.18 47.54 -27.35
CA ALA A 14 0.19 47.91 -27.13
C ALA A 14 0.28 49.20 -26.29
N GLY A 15 1.14 49.23 -25.29
CA GLY A 15 1.47 50.45 -24.54
C GLY A 15 2.98 50.46 -24.21
N ARG A 16 3.68 51.42 -24.81
CA ARG A 16 5.11 51.72 -24.64
C ARG A 16 5.38 52.48 -23.34
N GLY A 17 6.52 52.15 -22.72
CA GLY A 17 7.49 53.16 -22.19
C GLY A 17 7.52 53.34 -20.71
N LEU A 18 8.62 52.99 -20.07
CA LEU A 18 9.65 53.93 -19.56
C LEU A 18 10.68 53.22 -18.67
N ARG A 19 11.93 53.46 -18.98
CA ARG A 19 13.11 52.96 -18.22
C ARG A 19 13.21 53.69 -16.87
N SER A 20 13.44 52.90 -15.81
CA SER A 20 14.12 53.42 -14.62
C SER A 20 15.13 52.36 -14.13
N ARG A 21 16.44 52.73 -14.20
CA ARG A 21 17.53 52.01 -13.60
C ARG A 21 17.54 52.29 -12.08
N ARG A 22 17.46 51.27 -11.25
CA ARG A 22 18.10 51.25 -9.94
C ARG A 22 18.61 49.84 -9.67
N GLY A 23 19.94 49.75 -9.49
CA GLY A 23 20.65 48.52 -9.20
C GLY A 23 20.27 48.01 -7.78
N CYS A 24 20.00 46.73 -7.70
CA CYS A 24 20.05 45.99 -6.46
C CYS A 24 21.14 44.93 -6.60
N ILE A 25 22.05 44.97 -5.66
CA ILE A 25 23.14 44.03 -5.46
C ILE A 25 22.55 42.65 -5.27
N GLY A 26 22.72 41.76 -6.24
CA GLY A 26 22.28 40.37 -6.16
C GLY A 26 23.22 39.59 -5.26
N SER A 27 22.67 39.10 -4.15
CA SER A 27 23.26 37.97 -3.44
C SER A 27 23.17 36.73 -4.33
N HIS A 28 24.32 36.26 -4.84
CA HIS A 28 24.39 34.98 -5.52
C HIS A 28 24.21 33.86 -4.50
N SER A 29 22.99 33.39 -4.35
CA SER A 29 22.71 32.07 -3.82
C SER A 29 23.21 31.04 -4.85
N PRO A 30 24.04 30.06 -4.49
CA PRO A 30 24.47 29.06 -5.43
C PRO A 30 23.24 28.29 -5.93
N LYS A 31 23.01 28.30 -7.24
CA LYS A 31 21.97 27.48 -7.86
C LYS A 31 22.28 26.02 -7.56
N ARG A 32 21.56 25.42 -6.61
CA ARG A 32 21.57 23.97 -6.38
C ARG A 32 21.18 23.28 -7.68
N THR A 33 21.98 22.32 -8.13
CA THR A 33 21.66 21.52 -9.31
C THR A 33 20.48 20.61 -9.01
N PHE A 34 19.55 20.46 -9.96
CA PHE A 34 18.30 19.68 -9.86
C PHE A 34 18.49 18.26 -9.29
N ALA A 35 19.70 17.67 -9.41
CA ALA A 35 20.03 16.35 -8.89
C ALA A 35 20.38 16.32 -7.39
N THR A 36 20.87 17.44 -6.83
CA THR A 36 21.16 17.57 -5.38
C THR A 36 19.88 17.91 -4.59
N GLU A 37 18.96 18.68 -5.18
CA GLU A 37 17.69 19.04 -4.52
C GLU A 37 16.75 17.84 -4.28
N ARG A 38 16.83 16.77 -5.13
CA ARG A 38 15.96 15.60 -4.99
C ARG A 38 16.33 14.67 -3.82
N ARG A 39 17.58 14.66 -3.34
CA ARG A 39 18.01 13.74 -2.27
C ARG A 39 17.59 14.16 -0.87
N ASP A 40 17.36 15.44 -0.67
CA ASP A 40 17.05 16.01 0.65
C ASP A 40 15.55 16.23 0.87
N ARG A 41 14.69 15.84 -0.09
CA ARG A 41 13.23 15.93 0.01
C ARG A 41 12.65 14.65 0.57
N ASN A 42 11.61 14.77 1.40
CA ASN A 42 10.74 13.67 1.80
C ASN A 42 9.29 14.05 1.47
N LEU A 43 8.68 13.30 0.54
CA LEU A 43 7.35 13.61 0.00
C LEU A 43 6.24 13.40 1.04
N LEU A 44 6.41 12.46 1.97
CA LEU A 44 5.46 12.23 3.06
C LEU A 44 5.47 13.40 4.05
N TYR A 45 6.65 13.91 4.41
CA TYR A 45 6.77 15.09 5.26
C TYR A 45 6.19 16.33 4.58
N GLU A 46 6.52 16.56 3.31
CA GLU A 46 5.98 17.69 2.53
C GLU A 46 4.45 17.61 2.45
N HIS A 47 3.88 16.44 2.16
CA HIS A 47 2.44 16.20 2.10
C HIS A 47 1.73 16.57 3.43
N ALA A 48 2.33 16.20 4.57
CA ALA A 48 1.81 16.58 5.88
C ALA A 48 1.94 18.09 6.14
N ARG A 49 3.05 18.72 5.74
CA ARG A 49 3.26 20.16 5.90
C ARG A 49 2.33 21.02 5.03
N GLU A 50 1.89 20.49 3.90
CA GLU A 50 0.88 21.12 3.04
C GLU A 50 -0.55 20.96 3.59
N GLY A 51 -0.71 20.21 4.68
CA GLY A 51 -1.99 20.03 5.38
C GLY A 51 -2.89 18.94 4.81
N TYR A 52 -2.37 18.05 3.95
CA TYR A 52 -3.14 16.92 3.42
C TYR A 52 -3.27 15.75 4.40
N SER A 53 -2.34 15.61 5.36
CA SER A 53 -2.37 14.61 6.41
C SER A 53 -1.72 15.15 7.69
N ALA A 54 -1.84 14.43 8.80
CA ALA A 54 -1.07 14.72 10.00
C ALA A 54 0.41 14.33 9.82
N LEU A 55 1.31 14.90 10.64
CA LEU A 55 2.72 14.52 10.65
C LEU A 55 2.88 13.05 11.09
N PRO A 56 3.73 12.25 10.44
CA PRO A 56 4.00 10.87 10.84
C PRO A 56 4.38 10.75 12.31
N HIS A 57 3.84 9.76 13.00
CA HIS A 57 4.09 9.52 14.42
C HIS A 57 5.12 8.41 14.61
N LEU A 58 6.40 8.76 14.58
CA LEU A 58 7.49 7.80 14.77
C LEU A 58 7.67 7.45 16.25
N ASP A 59 7.83 6.16 16.56
CA ASP A 59 8.15 5.70 17.90
C ASP A 59 9.66 5.82 18.16
N MET A 60 10.06 6.90 18.81
CA MET A 60 11.46 7.18 19.11
C MET A 60 11.89 6.67 20.49
N GLU A 61 10.95 6.28 21.36
CA GLU A 61 11.27 5.87 22.73
C GLU A 61 12.17 4.60 22.75
N PRO A 62 11.91 3.53 21.97
CA PRO A 62 12.80 2.38 21.94
C PRO A 62 14.22 2.71 21.43
N LEU A 63 14.32 3.63 20.46
CA LEU A 63 15.63 4.05 19.94
C LEU A 63 16.44 4.83 20.97
N CYS A 64 15.76 5.59 21.82
CA CYS A 64 16.41 6.34 22.91
C CYS A 64 16.75 5.44 24.09
N ALA A 65 15.92 4.42 24.37
CA ALA A 65 16.17 3.47 25.46
C ALA A 65 17.34 2.53 25.16
N CYS A 66 17.45 2.05 23.91
CA CYS A 66 18.47 1.08 23.46
C CYS A 66 19.14 1.53 22.14
N PRO A 67 19.94 2.62 22.15
CA PRO A 67 20.55 3.15 20.93
C PRO A 67 21.53 2.19 20.26
N GLU A 68 22.15 1.30 21.04
CA GLU A 68 23.09 0.29 20.52
C GLU A 68 22.37 -0.78 19.68
N GLU A 69 21.16 -1.20 20.07
CA GLU A 69 20.34 -2.12 19.29
C GLU A 69 19.87 -1.47 18.00
N ALA A 70 19.45 -0.21 18.06
CA ALA A 70 19.06 0.56 16.87
C ALA A 70 20.24 0.75 15.90
N ALA A 71 21.43 1.07 16.41
CA ALA A 71 22.65 1.17 15.61
C ALA A 71 23.01 -0.18 14.95
N ARG A 72 22.88 -1.28 15.70
CA ARG A 72 23.10 -2.63 15.15
C ARG A 72 22.08 -2.95 14.05
N ALA A 73 20.81 -2.61 14.23
CA ALA A 73 19.79 -2.80 13.21
C ALA A 73 20.12 -2.03 11.91
N LEU A 74 20.59 -0.78 12.02
CA LEU A 74 21.06 0.01 10.87
C LEU A 74 22.26 -0.63 10.16
N GLN A 75 23.18 -1.23 10.91
CA GLN A 75 24.34 -1.92 10.35
C GLN A 75 23.96 -3.18 9.58
N LEU A 76 22.95 -3.94 10.07
CA LEU A 76 22.57 -5.23 9.53
C LEU A 76 21.62 -5.12 8.32
N ARG A 77 20.90 -4.02 8.16
CA ARG A 77 19.91 -3.83 7.08
C ARG A 77 20.48 -2.98 5.95
N LYS A 78 20.03 -3.24 4.73
CA LYS A 78 20.31 -2.35 3.59
C LYS A 78 19.44 -1.11 3.71
N GLY A 79 20.07 0.06 3.91
CA GLY A 79 19.41 1.35 4.04
C GLY A 79 20.37 2.49 3.71
N GLU A 80 19.83 3.71 3.69
CA GLU A 80 20.62 4.92 3.44
C GLU A 80 21.35 5.39 4.72
N LEU A 81 20.74 5.17 5.87
CA LEU A 81 21.26 5.57 7.18
C LEU A 81 22.36 4.61 7.66
N ARG A 82 23.32 5.18 8.38
CA ARG A 82 24.40 4.47 9.05
C ARG A 82 24.26 4.58 10.57
N PRO A 83 24.91 3.72 11.35
CA PRO A 83 24.92 3.84 12.82
C PRO A 83 25.32 5.23 13.31
N GLU A 84 26.23 5.90 12.59
CA GLU A 84 26.74 7.23 12.93
C GLU A 84 25.68 8.35 12.80
N ASP A 85 24.61 8.12 12.04
CA ASP A 85 23.52 9.09 11.86
C ASP A 85 22.55 9.09 13.05
N LEU A 86 22.48 7.99 13.82
CA LEU A 86 21.50 7.80 14.87
C LEU A 86 21.58 8.83 16.02
N PRO A 87 22.79 9.18 16.55
CA PRO A 87 22.89 10.18 17.61
C PRO A 87 22.31 11.55 17.21
N ALA A 88 22.53 11.96 15.94
CA ALA A 88 21.99 13.23 15.45
C ALA A 88 20.46 13.21 15.34
N ILE A 89 19.87 12.07 14.94
CA ILE A 89 18.41 11.89 14.88
C ILE A 89 17.80 11.93 16.28
N ILE A 90 18.41 11.26 17.26
CA ILE A 90 17.96 11.25 18.64
C ILE A 90 18.07 12.65 19.26
N SER A 91 19.18 13.37 19.05
CA SER A 91 19.36 14.75 19.53
C SER A 91 18.30 15.67 18.96
N ALA A 92 18.09 15.65 17.65
CA ALA A 92 17.07 16.47 16.99
C ALA A 92 15.65 16.19 17.55
N TRP A 93 15.31 14.93 17.79
CA TRP A 93 14.02 14.55 18.40
C TRP A 93 13.88 15.09 19.83
N GLN A 94 14.92 14.94 20.66
CA GLN A 94 14.91 15.41 22.05
C GLN A 94 14.78 16.94 22.11
N GLU A 95 15.55 17.65 21.27
CA GLU A 95 15.47 19.11 21.17
C GLU A 95 14.10 19.58 20.68
N LEU A 96 13.54 18.91 19.66
CA LEU A 96 12.20 19.20 19.15
C LEU A 96 11.12 19.00 20.22
N ARG A 97 11.22 17.92 20.99
CA ARG A 97 10.31 17.62 22.10
C ARG A 97 10.36 18.70 23.18
N GLN A 98 11.58 19.13 23.58
CA GLN A 98 11.76 20.19 24.56
C GLN A 98 11.22 21.53 24.05
N LEU A 99 11.49 21.85 22.80
CA LEU A 99 11.02 23.08 22.17
C LEU A 99 9.49 23.13 22.08
N ARG A 100 8.86 22.03 21.71
CA ARG A 100 7.38 21.90 21.68
C ARG A 100 6.75 22.03 23.05
N GLU A 101 7.41 21.52 24.09
CA GLU A 101 6.96 21.70 25.48
C GLU A 101 7.02 23.17 25.90
N GLN A 102 8.10 23.88 25.54
CA GLN A 102 8.22 25.33 25.81
C GLN A 102 7.13 26.14 25.08
N ILE A 103 6.90 25.82 23.79
CA ILE A 103 5.85 26.47 23.00
C ILE A 103 4.47 26.21 23.61
N ARG A 104 4.17 24.97 23.99
CA ARG A 104 2.90 24.59 24.63
C ARG A 104 2.68 25.37 25.93
N SER A 105 3.67 25.43 26.81
CA SER A 105 3.61 26.19 28.08
C SER A 105 3.34 27.66 27.82
N LEU A 106 4.02 28.29 26.86
CA LEU A 106 3.80 29.69 26.50
C LEU A 106 2.43 29.93 25.84
N GLU A 107 1.90 28.97 25.09
CA GLU A 107 0.54 29.07 24.53
C GLU A 107 -0.55 28.95 25.60
N GLU A 108 -0.38 28.04 26.56
CA GLU A 108 -1.26 27.91 27.72
C GLU A 108 -1.25 29.22 28.54
N GLU A 109 -0.06 29.78 28.82
CA GLU A 109 0.09 31.07 29.53
C GLU A 109 -0.56 32.23 28.76
N LYS A 110 -0.36 32.28 27.43
CA LYS A 110 -1.03 33.25 26.55
C LYS A 110 -2.56 33.10 26.59
N GLY A 111 -3.06 31.87 26.66
CA GLY A 111 -4.48 31.58 26.85
C GLY A 111 -5.01 32.15 28.17
N ALA A 112 -4.31 31.87 29.27
CA ALA A 112 -4.65 32.38 30.61
C ALA A 112 -4.64 33.92 30.66
N VAL A 113 -3.61 34.57 30.09
CA VAL A 113 -3.55 36.04 29.98
C VAL A 113 -4.72 36.58 29.15
N ALA A 114 -5.09 35.93 28.06
CA ALA A 114 -6.23 36.35 27.23
C ALA A 114 -7.57 36.22 27.97
N GLU A 115 -7.74 35.19 28.78
CA GLU A 115 -8.93 35.03 29.65
C GLU A 115 -8.99 36.07 30.77
N ALA A 116 -7.87 36.35 31.43
CA ALA A 116 -7.77 37.39 32.44
C ALA A 116 -8.10 38.77 31.86
N VAL A 117 -7.61 39.09 30.67
CA VAL A 117 -7.95 40.32 29.94
C VAL A 117 -9.44 40.40 29.63
N ARG A 118 -10.04 39.29 29.15
CA ARG A 118 -11.50 39.22 28.89
C ARG A 118 -12.31 39.44 30.15
N ALA A 119 -11.92 38.84 31.27
CA ALA A 119 -12.59 38.99 32.55
C ALA A 119 -12.58 40.45 33.04
N LEU A 120 -11.47 41.19 32.87
CA LEU A 120 -11.38 42.61 33.21
C LEU A 120 -12.25 43.51 32.31
N MET A 121 -12.54 43.09 31.08
CA MET A 121 -13.37 43.82 30.12
C MET A 121 -14.88 43.60 30.32
N VAL A 122 -15.28 42.58 31.08
CA VAL A 122 -16.70 42.33 31.35
C VAL A 122 -17.26 43.43 32.26
N ASN A 123 -18.35 44.08 31.81
CA ASN A 123 -19.08 45.12 32.55
C ASN A 123 -18.31 46.42 32.88
N ARG A 124 -17.23 46.74 32.12
CA ARG A 124 -16.47 47.99 32.30
C ARG A 124 -16.38 48.77 30.98
N ASP A 125 -16.38 50.10 31.06
CA ASP A 125 -16.14 50.95 29.89
C ASP A 125 -14.71 50.81 29.38
N ASN A 126 -14.54 50.75 28.07
CA ASN A 126 -13.25 50.55 27.40
C ASN A 126 -12.17 51.57 27.84
N THR A 127 -12.56 52.79 28.09
CA THR A 127 -11.66 53.88 28.54
C THR A 127 -11.14 53.65 29.94
N GLN A 128 -11.96 53.17 30.86
CA GLN A 128 -11.57 52.86 32.25
C GLN A 128 -10.67 51.62 32.34
N VAL A 129 -10.98 50.58 31.52
CA VAL A 129 -10.18 49.35 31.46
C VAL A 129 -8.77 49.63 30.93
N GLN A 130 -8.63 50.51 29.91
CA GLN A 130 -7.31 50.85 29.35
C GLN A 130 -6.38 51.58 30.34
N GLN A 131 -6.94 52.27 31.35
CA GLN A 131 -6.18 52.97 32.42
C GLN A 131 -5.89 52.06 33.62
N ASP A 132 -6.49 50.86 33.69
CA ASP A 132 -6.27 49.90 34.77
C ASP A 132 -4.82 49.35 34.72
N PRO A 133 -4.02 49.52 35.78
CA PRO A 133 -2.65 49.01 35.84
C PRO A 133 -2.56 47.51 35.62
N GLN A 134 -3.56 46.74 36.09
CA GLN A 134 -3.62 45.29 35.91
C GLN A 134 -3.81 44.92 34.44
N TYR A 135 -4.69 45.64 33.73
CA TYR A 135 -4.89 45.46 32.30
C TYR A 135 -3.62 45.78 31.50
N GLN A 136 -2.93 46.87 31.85
CA GLN A 136 -1.68 47.24 31.16
C GLN A 136 -0.58 46.20 31.38
N SER A 137 -0.47 45.69 32.62
CA SER A 137 0.48 44.63 32.98
C SER A 137 0.21 43.35 32.17
N LEU A 138 -1.04 42.85 32.13
CA LEU A 138 -1.43 41.66 31.36
C LEU A 138 -1.16 41.84 29.85
N ARG A 139 -1.44 43.02 29.31
CA ARG A 139 -1.14 43.32 27.91
C ARG A 139 0.36 43.39 27.63
N ALA A 140 1.16 43.89 28.54
CA ALA A 140 2.62 43.89 28.43
C ALA A 140 3.15 42.45 28.45
N HIS A 141 2.66 41.64 29.38
CA HIS A 141 3.01 40.22 29.49
C HIS A 141 2.61 39.42 28.25
N GLY A 142 1.37 39.58 27.76
CA GLY A 142 0.94 38.93 26.53
C GLY A 142 1.73 39.33 25.26
N ARG A 143 2.25 40.58 25.22
CA ARG A 143 3.17 41.00 24.16
C ARG A 143 4.52 40.31 24.26
N GLU A 144 5.03 40.10 25.47
CA GLU A 144 6.31 39.42 25.69
C GLU A 144 6.23 37.94 25.32
N ILE A 145 5.17 37.23 25.76
CA ILE A 145 4.91 35.84 25.34
C ILE A 145 4.84 35.74 23.79
N ARG A 146 4.13 36.68 23.16
CA ARG A 146 4.04 36.68 21.68
C ARG A 146 5.39 36.87 21.02
N LYS A 147 6.28 37.70 21.54
CA LYS A 147 7.65 37.88 21.02
C LYS A 147 8.44 36.58 21.14
N GLN A 148 8.35 35.89 22.28
CA GLN A 148 9.03 34.61 22.49
C GLN A 148 8.52 33.55 21.49
N LEU A 149 7.21 33.38 21.33
CA LEU A 149 6.63 32.46 20.37
C LEU A 149 7.05 32.77 18.93
N MET A 150 7.15 34.06 18.55
CA MET A 150 7.61 34.45 17.21
C MET A 150 9.05 34.02 16.91
N VAL A 151 9.88 33.81 17.91
CA VAL A 151 11.26 33.31 17.77
C VAL A 151 11.27 31.77 17.76
N LEU A 152 10.40 31.14 18.55
CA LEU A 152 10.38 29.68 18.73
C LEU A 152 9.75 28.95 17.55
N TYR A 153 8.67 29.46 16.94
CA TYR A 153 8.00 28.79 15.81
C TYR A 153 8.92 28.55 14.58
N PRO A 154 9.72 29.53 14.10
CA PRO A 154 10.65 29.27 13.01
C PRO A 154 11.70 28.22 13.39
N LYS A 155 12.17 28.23 14.65
CA LYS A 155 13.12 27.24 15.15
C LYS A 155 12.49 25.84 15.22
N GLU A 156 11.23 25.75 15.67
CA GLU A 156 10.48 24.50 15.64
C GLU A 156 10.36 23.94 14.22
N THR A 157 9.96 24.78 13.27
CA THR A 157 9.83 24.36 11.86
C THR A 157 11.15 23.83 11.29
N GLN A 158 12.26 24.52 11.57
CA GLN A 158 13.58 24.08 11.08
C GLN A 158 14.01 22.75 11.71
N LEU A 159 13.82 22.60 13.02
CA LEU A 159 14.22 21.40 13.74
C LEU A 159 13.32 20.20 13.39
N GLU A 160 12.02 20.47 13.17
CA GLU A 160 11.07 19.46 12.69
C GLU A 160 11.46 18.92 11.32
N GLU A 161 11.79 19.81 10.36
CA GLU A 161 12.27 19.41 9.03
C GLU A 161 13.55 18.58 9.13
N GLU A 162 14.54 19.04 9.91
CA GLU A 162 15.80 18.31 10.12
C GLU A 162 15.57 16.91 10.69
N PHE A 163 14.65 16.78 11.65
CA PHE A 163 14.28 15.51 12.25
C PHE A 163 13.60 14.57 11.24
N TYR A 164 12.51 15.03 10.60
CA TYR A 164 11.71 14.16 9.72
C TYR A 164 12.45 13.72 8.46
N LEU A 165 13.27 14.56 7.84
CA LEU A 165 14.07 14.21 6.66
C LEU A 165 15.00 13.02 6.90
N ARG A 166 15.46 12.83 8.14
CA ARG A 166 16.30 11.70 8.55
C ARG A 166 15.52 10.56 9.16
N ALA A 167 14.64 10.87 10.13
CA ALA A 167 13.94 9.86 10.92
C ALA A 167 12.97 8.99 10.09
N LEU A 168 12.35 9.53 9.03
CA LEU A 168 11.50 8.77 8.13
C LEU A 168 12.25 7.67 7.33
N ARG A 169 13.58 7.74 7.26
CA ARG A 169 14.45 6.73 6.64
C ARG A 169 14.88 5.62 7.61
N LEU A 170 14.49 5.70 8.88
CA LEU A 170 14.75 4.64 9.85
C LEU A 170 13.97 3.38 9.46
N PRO A 171 14.63 2.20 9.44
CA PRO A 171 13.95 0.94 9.18
C PRO A 171 13.09 0.53 10.36
N ASN A 172 12.17 -0.41 10.11
CA ASN A 172 11.43 -1.09 11.16
C ASN A 172 12.38 -1.93 12.06
N GLN A 173 11.91 -2.32 13.22
CA GLN A 173 12.57 -3.32 14.04
C GLN A 173 12.71 -4.63 13.26
N THR A 174 13.60 -5.49 13.71
CA THR A 174 13.84 -6.81 13.10
C THR A 174 13.42 -7.91 14.07
N HIS A 175 12.67 -8.90 13.58
CA HIS A 175 12.30 -10.06 14.39
C HIS A 175 13.56 -10.80 14.87
N PRO A 176 13.65 -11.24 16.13
CA PRO A 176 14.86 -11.87 16.70
C PRO A 176 15.38 -13.10 15.94
N ASP A 177 14.46 -13.89 15.36
CA ASP A 177 14.79 -15.13 14.64
C ASP A 177 15.22 -14.93 13.18
N VAL A 178 15.18 -13.69 12.67
CA VAL A 178 15.57 -13.39 11.28
C VAL A 178 17.06 -13.70 11.08
N PRO A 179 17.43 -14.48 10.04
CA PRO A 179 18.83 -14.72 9.71
C PRO A 179 19.59 -13.43 9.45
N VAL A 180 20.82 -13.35 9.93
CA VAL A 180 21.67 -12.17 9.74
C VAL A 180 22.53 -12.36 8.51
N GLY A 181 22.50 -11.38 7.60
CA GLY A 181 23.35 -11.34 6.41
C GLY A 181 22.60 -11.03 5.11
N ASP A 182 23.21 -11.43 4.00
CA ASP A 182 22.68 -11.27 2.63
C ASP A 182 21.79 -12.46 2.22
N GLU A 183 21.31 -12.45 0.96
CA GLU A 183 20.42 -13.46 0.38
C GLU A 183 20.93 -14.90 0.57
N SER A 184 22.27 -15.12 0.60
CA SER A 184 22.85 -16.44 0.79
C SER A 184 22.58 -17.05 2.18
N GLN A 185 22.23 -16.21 3.16
CA GLN A 185 21.92 -16.59 4.54
C GLN A 185 20.42 -16.90 4.71
N ALA A 186 19.61 -16.85 3.65
CA ALA A 186 18.20 -17.19 3.72
C ALA A 186 18.01 -18.62 4.22
N ARG A 187 17.16 -18.80 5.23
CA ARG A 187 16.91 -20.09 5.86
C ARG A 187 15.78 -20.82 5.17
N VAL A 188 16.05 -22.01 4.62
CA VAL A 188 14.99 -22.86 4.05
C VAL A 188 14.14 -23.45 5.18
N LEU A 189 12.85 -23.11 5.19
CA LEU A 189 11.88 -23.62 6.17
C LEU A 189 11.19 -24.89 5.65
N HIS A 190 10.76 -24.89 4.41
CA HIS A 190 10.03 -25.98 3.79
C HIS A 190 10.47 -26.18 2.35
N VAL A 191 10.40 -27.44 1.89
CA VAL A 191 10.50 -27.81 0.49
C VAL A 191 9.26 -28.65 0.17
N VAL A 192 8.50 -28.26 -0.83
CA VAL A 192 7.17 -28.81 -1.14
C VAL A 192 7.13 -29.28 -2.59
N GLY A 193 6.42 -30.38 -2.83
CA GLY A 193 6.26 -31.01 -4.13
C GLY A 193 7.50 -31.77 -4.61
N ASP A 194 7.37 -32.49 -5.71
CA ASP A 194 8.46 -33.25 -6.31
C ASP A 194 9.12 -32.45 -7.42
N LYS A 195 10.45 -32.45 -7.44
CA LYS A 195 11.21 -31.82 -8.50
C LYS A 195 10.94 -32.51 -9.83
N PRO A 196 10.45 -31.80 -10.86
CA PRO A 196 10.16 -32.42 -12.16
C PRO A 196 11.40 -33.10 -12.76
N ALA A 197 11.25 -34.37 -13.13
CA ALA A 197 12.27 -35.14 -13.85
C ALA A 197 11.92 -35.23 -15.33
N PHE A 198 12.90 -34.99 -16.20
CA PHE A 198 12.74 -35.07 -17.65
C PHE A 198 13.72 -36.05 -18.25
N SER A 199 13.26 -36.81 -19.28
CA SER A 199 14.12 -37.67 -20.12
C SER A 199 14.89 -36.89 -21.19
N PHE A 200 14.67 -35.58 -21.27
CA PHE A 200 15.25 -34.65 -22.24
C PHE A 200 15.78 -33.38 -21.54
N GLN A 201 16.59 -32.61 -22.25
CA GLN A 201 17.06 -31.32 -21.75
C GLN A 201 15.89 -30.32 -21.66
N PRO A 202 15.50 -29.84 -20.47
CA PRO A 202 14.43 -28.86 -20.31
C PRO A 202 14.73 -27.55 -21.04
N ARG A 203 13.72 -27.01 -21.72
CA ARG A 203 13.79 -25.74 -22.43
C ARG A 203 13.31 -24.61 -21.55
N GLY A 204 13.85 -23.41 -21.77
CA GLY A 204 13.38 -22.21 -21.11
C GLY A 204 12.02 -21.75 -21.62
N HIS A 205 11.28 -21.05 -20.78
CA HIS A 205 9.91 -20.59 -21.03
C HIS A 205 9.75 -19.82 -22.36
N LEU A 206 10.74 -19.00 -22.79
CA LEU A 206 10.65 -18.29 -24.05
C LEU A 206 10.68 -19.23 -25.26
N GLU A 207 11.54 -20.24 -25.23
CA GLU A 207 11.61 -21.20 -26.32
C GLU A 207 10.31 -22.01 -26.46
N ILE A 208 9.73 -22.41 -25.32
CA ILE A 208 8.45 -23.10 -25.25
C ILE A 208 7.34 -22.19 -25.78
N ALA A 209 7.25 -20.99 -25.27
CA ALA A 209 6.18 -20.05 -25.55
C ALA A 209 6.22 -19.48 -26.98
N GLU A 210 7.42 -19.30 -27.55
CA GLU A 210 7.58 -18.90 -28.97
C GLU A 210 7.12 -20.01 -29.92
N LYS A 211 7.43 -21.30 -29.61
CA LYS A 211 6.96 -22.45 -30.39
C LYS A 211 5.43 -22.60 -30.35
N LEU A 212 4.82 -22.28 -29.23
CA LEU A 212 3.37 -22.30 -29.05
C LEU A 212 2.69 -20.99 -29.52
N ASP A 213 3.44 -19.98 -29.97
CA ASP A 213 2.98 -18.62 -30.34
C ASP A 213 2.09 -17.96 -29.28
N ILE A 214 2.41 -18.19 -28.00
CA ILE A 214 1.65 -17.65 -26.86
C ILE A 214 2.33 -16.47 -26.18
N ILE A 215 3.65 -16.28 -26.36
CA ILE A 215 4.43 -15.13 -25.87
C ILE A 215 5.26 -14.57 -27.02
N ARG A 216 5.24 -13.24 -27.15
CA ARG A 216 6.11 -12.54 -28.09
C ARG A 216 6.92 -11.49 -27.34
N GLN A 217 8.25 -11.62 -27.38
CA GLN A 217 9.18 -10.65 -26.80
C GLN A 217 10.19 -10.14 -27.83
N LYS A 218 10.53 -10.94 -28.86
CA LYS A 218 11.45 -10.53 -29.93
C LYS A 218 10.92 -9.36 -30.73
N ARG A 219 11.81 -8.42 -31.13
CA ARG A 219 11.51 -7.27 -31.97
C ARG A 219 10.55 -6.25 -31.35
N LEU A 220 10.48 -6.15 -30.03
CA LEU A 220 9.65 -5.13 -29.36
C LEU A 220 10.40 -3.83 -29.06
N SER A 221 11.71 -3.77 -29.30
CA SER A 221 12.55 -2.60 -28.99
C SER A 221 12.08 -1.30 -29.66
N HIS A 222 11.43 -1.39 -30.82
CA HIS A 222 10.87 -0.24 -31.54
C HIS A 222 9.43 0.09 -31.15
N VAL A 223 8.74 -0.74 -30.37
CA VAL A 223 7.36 -0.53 -29.92
C VAL A 223 7.33 -0.06 -28.47
N SER A 224 7.95 -0.81 -27.56
CA SER A 224 7.87 -0.56 -26.12
C SER A 224 9.19 -0.81 -25.37
N GLY A 225 10.29 -1.01 -26.11
CA GLY A 225 11.60 -1.25 -25.53
C GLY A 225 11.85 -2.69 -25.08
N HIS A 226 12.97 -2.87 -24.39
CA HIS A 226 13.33 -4.15 -23.78
C HIS A 226 12.44 -4.44 -22.57
N ARG A 227 12.40 -5.70 -22.09
CA ARG A 227 11.61 -6.13 -20.91
C ARG A 227 10.09 -5.94 -21.05
N SER A 228 9.61 -5.78 -22.30
CA SER A 228 8.19 -5.77 -22.64
C SER A 228 7.81 -7.08 -23.34
N TYR A 229 6.56 -7.46 -23.29
CA TYR A 229 6.07 -8.71 -23.87
C TYR A 229 4.60 -8.60 -24.27
N TYR A 230 4.18 -9.45 -25.21
CA TYR A 230 2.78 -9.71 -25.49
C TYR A 230 2.45 -11.14 -25.08
N LEU A 231 1.27 -11.32 -24.48
CA LEU A 231 0.63 -12.63 -24.35
C LEU A 231 -0.44 -12.75 -25.43
N ARG A 232 -0.53 -13.92 -26.07
CA ARG A 232 -1.48 -14.18 -27.16
C ARG A 232 -2.19 -15.51 -26.94
N GLY A 233 -3.46 -15.59 -27.36
CA GLY A 233 -4.24 -16.83 -27.31
C GLY A 233 -4.20 -17.49 -25.93
N ALA A 234 -3.78 -18.74 -25.88
CA ALA A 234 -3.69 -19.51 -24.63
C ALA A 234 -2.80 -18.84 -23.56
N GLY A 235 -1.76 -18.09 -23.95
CA GLY A 235 -0.93 -17.36 -22.99
C GLY A 235 -1.70 -16.23 -22.28
N ALA A 236 -2.52 -15.47 -23.00
CA ALA A 236 -3.39 -14.46 -22.41
C ALA A 236 -4.48 -15.10 -21.53
N LEU A 237 -5.09 -16.18 -22.00
CA LEU A 237 -6.09 -16.92 -21.21
C LEU A 237 -5.49 -17.51 -19.93
N LEU A 238 -4.25 -18.00 -19.97
CA LEU A 238 -3.56 -18.53 -18.80
C LEU A 238 -3.32 -17.42 -17.74
N GLN A 239 -2.95 -16.19 -18.15
CA GLN A 239 -2.88 -15.05 -17.23
C GLN A 239 -4.22 -14.79 -16.55
N HIS A 240 -5.31 -14.69 -17.33
CA HIS A 240 -6.66 -14.48 -16.77
C HIS A 240 -7.08 -15.64 -15.87
N GLY A 241 -6.77 -16.89 -16.28
CA GLY A 241 -7.03 -18.09 -15.47
C GLY A 241 -6.33 -18.05 -14.11
N LEU A 242 -5.04 -17.70 -14.08
CA LEU A 242 -4.27 -17.57 -12.84
C LEU A 242 -4.82 -16.48 -11.93
N VAL A 243 -5.16 -15.32 -12.47
CA VAL A 243 -5.75 -14.22 -11.70
C VAL A 243 -7.09 -14.63 -11.10
N ASN A 244 -8.00 -15.18 -11.91
CA ASN A 244 -9.32 -15.61 -11.45
C ASN A 244 -9.24 -16.75 -10.44
N PHE A 245 -8.39 -17.74 -10.66
CA PHE A 245 -8.16 -18.84 -9.73
C PHE A 245 -7.72 -18.30 -8.36
N THR A 246 -6.72 -17.41 -8.35
CA THR A 246 -6.18 -16.83 -7.11
C THR A 246 -7.20 -15.95 -6.40
N LEU A 247 -7.90 -15.07 -7.13
CA LEU A 247 -8.93 -14.20 -6.55
C LEU A 247 -10.08 -15.01 -5.94
N ASN A 248 -10.62 -15.99 -6.68
CA ASN A 248 -11.71 -16.83 -6.20
C ASN A 248 -11.33 -17.60 -4.93
N LYS A 249 -10.11 -18.15 -4.90
CA LYS A 249 -9.61 -18.84 -3.71
C LYS A 249 -9.54 -17.92 -2.49
N LEU A 250 -8.99 -16.73 -2.64
CA LEU A 250 -8.87 -15.76 -1.54
C LEU A 250 -10.22 -15.19 -1.10
N ILE A 251 -11.13 -14.91 -2.03
CA ILE A 251 -12.49 -14.48 -1.70
C ILE A 251 -13.24 -15.55 -0.88
N GLN A 252 -13.09 -16.84 -1.23
CA GLN A 252 -13.65 -17.95 -0.44
C GLN A 252 -13.03 -18.06 0.96
N ARG A 253 -11.82 -17.52 1.16
CA ARG A 253 -11.14 -17.44 2.48
C ARG A 253 -11.44 -16.13 3.23
N GLY A 254 -12.43 -15.35 2.77
CA GLY A 254 -12.92 -14.15 3.45
C GLY A 254 -12.15 -12.87 3.09
N PHE A 255 -11.34 -12.86 2.04
CA PHE A 255 -10.74 -11.63 1.54
C PHE A 255 -11.75 -10.77 0.80
N THR A 256 -11.73 -9.48 1.06
CA THR A 256 -12.53 -8.48 0.32
C THR A 256 -11.77 -8.06 -0.93
N PRO A 257 -12.33 -8.29 -2.15
CA PRO A 257 -11.70 -7.83 -3.38
C PRO A 257 -11.77 -6.31 -3.51
N MET A 258 -10.67 -5.71 -3.97
CA MET A 258 -10.55 -4.27 -4.19
C MET A 258 -9.86 -3.98 -5.52
N THR A 259 -10.15 -2.83 -6.09
CA THR A 259 -9.40 -2.21 -7.19
C THR A 259 -8.78 -0.92 -6.68
N VAL A 260 -7.50 -0.71 -6.94
CA VAL A 260 -6.73 0.45 -6.49
C VAL A 260 -6.28 1.30 -7.68
N PRO A 261 -6.02 2.61 -7.49
CA PRO A 261 -5.41 3.43 -8.53
C PRO A 261 -3.99 2.95 -8.90
N ASP A 262 -3.63 3.03 -10.17
CA ASP A 262 -2.26 2.78 -10.64
C ASP A 262 -1.32 3.98 -10.39
N LEU A 263 -1.89 5.19 -10.30
CA LEU A 263 -1.19 6.46 -10.10
C LEU A 263 -1.43 6.96 -8.69
N LEU A 264 -0.35 7.10 -7.92
CA LEU A 264 -0.40 7.49 -6.52
C LEU A 264 0.62 8.59 -6.22
N ARG A 265 0.36 9.39 -5.18
CA ARG A 265 1.32 10.38 -4.67
C ARG A 265 2.51 9.70 -4.01
N GLY A 266 3.69 10.32 -4.14
CA GLY A 266 4.93 9.80 -3.55
C GLY A 266 4.88 9.65 -2.05
N ALA A 267 4.09 10.47 -1.36
CA ALA A 267 3.85 10.35 0.08
C ALA A 267 3.35 8.94 0.48
N VAL A 268 2.47 8.33 -0.31
CA VAL A 268 1.96 6.97 -0.02
C VAL A 268 3.06 5.93 -0.19
N PHE A 269 3.92 6.09 -1.21
CA PHE A 269 5.09 5.22 -1.40
C PHE A 269 6.06 5.31 -0.23
N GLU A 270 6.40 6.53 0.20
CA GLU A 270 7.31 6.74 1.32
C GLU A 270 6.73 6.21 2.64
N GLY A 271 5.42 6.34 2.83
CA GLY A 271 4.70 5.72 3.94
C GLY A 271 4.79 4.19 3.95
N CYS A 272 4.90 3.57 2.78
CA CYS A 272 5.16 2.14 2.62
C CYS A 272 6.65 1.77 2.65
N GLY A 273 7.55 2.72 2.90
CA GLY A 273 9.00 2.49 2.94
C GLY A 273 9.67 2.43 1.57
N MET A 274 9.02 2.94 0.52
CA MET A 274 9.55 3.02 -0.84
C MET A 274 9.96 4.45 -1.16
N THR A 275 11.04 4.64 -1.93
CA THR A 275 11.61 5.97 -2.23
C THR A 275 11.45 6.33 -3.71
N PRO A 276 10.39 7.07 -4.09
CA PRO A 276 10.17 7.48 -5.49
C PRO A 276 11.30 8.35 -6.03
N ASN A 277 11.93 9.14 -5.17
CA ASN A 277 13.00 10.08 -5.52
C ASN A 277 14.41 9.49 -5.45
N ALA A 278 14.56 8.19 -5.19
CA ALA A 278 15.86 7.52 -5.23
C ALA A 278 16.51 7.63 -6.62
N ASN A 279 17.82 7.57 -6.66
CA ASN A 279 18.55 7.56 -7.94
C ASN A 279 19.64 6.47 -7.88
N PRO A 280 19.47 5.35 -8.61
CA PRO A 280 18.35 5.01 -9.49
C PRO A 280 17.07 4.64 -8.69
N SER A 281 15.88 4.96 -9.21
CA SER A 281 14.59 4.54 -8.67
C SER A 281 14.00 3.38 -9.47
N GLN A 282 13.37 2.44 -8.77
CA GLN A 282 12.55 1.38 -9.38
C GLN A 282 11.14 1.87 -9.75
N ILE A 283 10.76 3.07 -9.29
CA ILE A 283 9.44 3.65 -9.46
C ILE A 283 9.46 4.58 -10.68
N TYR A 284 8.47 4.45 -11.55
CA TYR A 284 8.24 5.40 -12.64
C TYR A 284 7.53 6.64 -12.10
N ASN A 285 8.20 7.78 -12.22
CA ASN A 285 7.62 9.08 -11.91
C ASN A 285 6.96 9.66 -13.16
N ILE A 286 5.75 10.20 -13.01
CA ILE A 286 5.13 11.00 -14.07
C ILE A 286 5.82 12.36 -14.11
N ASP A 287 5.92 12.94 -15.30
CA ASP A 287 6.60 14.23 -15.50
C ASP A 287 6.08 15.30 -14.51
N PRO A 288 6.89 15.74 -13.55
CA PRO A 288 6.46 16.68 -12.51
C PRO A 288 6.12 18.08 -13.06
N SER A 289 6.53 18.39 -14.30
CA SER A 289 6.13 19.64 -14.97
C SER A 289 4.66 19.65 -15.38
N ARG A 290 4.02 18.48 -15.43
CA ARG A 290 2.61 18.33 -15.84
C ARG A 290 1.72 17.91 -14.69
N PHE A 291 2.21 17.07 -13.81
CA PHE A 291 1.46 16.48 -12.70
C PHE A 291 2.32 16.47 -11.47
N GLU A 292 1.91 17.20 -10.47
CA GLU A 292 2.61 17.25 -9.21
C GLU A 292 2.56 15.90 -8.49
N ASP A 293 3.74 15.33 -8.24
CA ASP A 293 3.98 14.13 -7.43
C ASP A 293 3.05 12.93 -7.74
N LEU A 294 2.96 12.52 -9.01
CA LEU A 294 2.30 11.28 -9.40
C LEU A 294 3.31 10.22 -9.84
N ASN A 295 3.12 9.00 -9.36
CA ASN A 295 4.02 7.89 -9.57
C ASN A 295 3.24 6.61 -9.91
N LEU A 296 3.79 5.75 -10.78
CA LEU A 296 3.18 4.47 -11.12
C LEU A 296 3.49 3.41 -10.05
N ALA A 297 2.46 2.72 -9.59
CA ALA A 297 2.57 1.70 -8.56
C ALA A 297 3.32 0.46 -9.07
N GLY A 298 4.33 0.02 -8.32
CA GLY A 298 5.07 -1.23 -8.56
C GLY A 298 4.46 -2.45 -7.85
N THR A 299 3.38 -2.23 -7.09
CA THR A 299 2.63 -3.22 -6.32
C THR A 299 1.29 -2.62 -5.87
N ALA A 300 0.24 -3.44 -5.74
CA ALA A 300 -1.03 -3.00 -5.18
C ALA A 300 -0.94 -2.64 -3.69
N GLU A 301 0.08 -3.09 -2.97
CA GLU A 301 0.33 -2.76 -1.57
C GLU A 301 0.22 -1.26 -1.30
N VAL A 302 0.85 -0.43 -2.15
CA VAL A 302 0.84 1.04 -1.99
C VAL A 302 -0.59 1.59 -2.09
N GLY A 303 -1.36 1.12 -3.07
CA GLY A 303 -2.76 1.53 -3.25
C GLY A 303 -3.67 1.04 -2.12
N LEU A 304 -3.44 -0.18 -1.61
CA LEU A 304 -4.18 -0.75 -0.50
C LEU A 304 -3.86 -0.03 0.82
N ALA A 305 -2.59 0.24 1.10
CA ALA A 305 -2.19 1.05 2.25
C ALA A 305 -2.73 2.48 2.16
N GLY A 306 -2.70 3.08 0.95
CA GLY A 306 -3.26 4.39 0.68
C GLY A 306 -4.78 4.48 0.89
N TYR A 307 -5.52 3.39 0.70
CA TYR A 307 -6.94 3.33 1.04
C TYR A 307 -7.21 3.54 2.54
N PHE A 308 -6.29 3.06 3.38
CA PHE A 308 -6.38 3.21 4.83
C PHE A 308 -5.67 4.47 5.37
N MET A 309 -5.01 5.25 4.52
CA MET A 309 -4.32 6.48 4.94
C MET A 309 -5.29 7.45 5.61
N ASP A 310 -4.91 7.99 6.78
CA ASP A 310 -5.72 8.88 7.62
C ASP A 310 -7.11 8.29 7.98
N HIS A 311 -7.20 6.95 8.05
CA HIS A 311 -8.44 6.25 8.32
C HIS A 311 -8.36 5.42 9.60
N SER A 312 -9.47 5.40 10.37
CA SER A 312 -9.60 4.54 11.54
C SER A 312 -10.69 3.49 11.30
N VAL A 313 -10.35 2.23 11.56
CA VAL A 313 -11.27 1.09 11.49
C VAL A 313 -11.76 0.71 12.88
N ALA A 314 -12.95 0.12 12.99
CA ALA A 314 -13.43 -0.36 14.28
C ALA A 314 -12.65 -1.62 14.70
N PHE A 315 -12.29 -1.74 15.97
CA PHE A 315 -11.55 -2.90 16.51
C PHE A 315 -12.24 -4.24 16.23
N ARG A 316 -13.56 -4.25 16.27
CA ARG A 316 -14.38 -5.46 16.01
C ARG A 316 -14.27 -5.99 14.56
N ASP A 317 -13.84 -5.13 13.61
CA ASP A 317 -13.72 -5.49 12.20
C ASP A 317 -12.33 -6.06 11.86
N LEU A 318 -11.41 -6.08 12.84
CA LEU A 318 -10.08 -6.65 12.70
C LEU A 318 -10.07 -8.17 12.92
N PRO A 319 -9.23 -8.93 12.22
CA PRO A 319 -8.34 -8.49 11.16
C PRO A 319 -9.06 -8.28 9.82
N ILE A 320 -8.73 -7.18 9.13
CA ILE A 320 -9.21 -6.92 7.77
C ILE A 320 -8.31 -7.65 6.77
N ARG A 321 -8.90 -8.29 5.78
CA ARG A 321 -8.19 -8.99 4.69
C ARG A 321 -8.67 -8.47 3.36
N MET A 322 -7.77 -7.87 2.59
CA MET A 322 -8.04 -7.32 1.27
C MET A 322 -7.25 -8.06 0.21
N VAL A 323 -7.81 -8.19 -1.00
CA VAL A 323 -7.13 -8.73 -2.16
C VAL A 323 -7.31 -7.81 -3.35
N CYS A 324 -6.24 -7.56 -4.09
CA CYS A 324 -6.26 -6.73 -5.29
C CYS A 324 -5.48 -7.38 -6.42
N SER A 325 -6.06 -7.42 -7.61
CA SER A 325 -5.32 -7.68 -8.85
C SER A 325 -5.03 -6.37 -9.55
N SER A 326 -3.75 -6.04 -9.73
CA SER A 326 -3.32 -4.77 -10.35
C SER A 326 -2.25 -4.99 -11.40
N THR A 327 -2.07 -4.00 -12.26
CA THR A 327 -0.86 -3.87 -13.06
C THR A 327 0.23 -3.26 -12.19
N CYS A 328 1.42 -3.84 -12.23
CA CYS A 328 2.61 -3.36 -11.52
C CYS A 328 3.62 -2.81 -12.52
N TYR A 329 4.23 -1.68 -12.19
CA TYR A 329 5.18 -0.97 -13.05
C TYR A 329 6.54 -0.87 -12.34
N ARG A 330 7.62 -1.35 -12.99
CA ARG A 330 8.97 -1.29 -12.42
C ARG A 330 9.97 -0.85 -13.45
N ALA A 331 10.81 0.11 -13.09
CA ALA A 331 11.82 0.68 -13.99
C ALA A 331 12.96 -0.32 -14.31
N GLU A 332 13.16 -1.36 -13.48
CA GLU A 332 14.17 -2.41 -13.66
C GLU A 332 15.53 -1.83 -14.06
N THR A 333 16.01 -0.89 -13.24
CA THR A 333 17.23 -0.11 -13.52
C THR A 333 18.51 -0.93 -13.49
N ASP A 334 18.48 -2.13 -12.89
CA ASP A 334 19.60 -3.08 -12.93
C ASP A 334 19.63 -3.82 -14.27
N THR A 335 20.37 -3.29 -15.23
CA THR A 335 20.46 -3.82 -16.60
C THR A 335 21.24 -5.12 -16.71
N GLY A 336 22.07 -5.47 -15.72
CA GLY A 336 22.92 -6.67 -15.71
C GLY A 336 22.17 -7.96 -15.35
N LYS A 337 21.03 -7.86 -14.66
CA LYS A 337 20.27 -9.02 -14.19
C LYS A 337 19.14 -9.37 -15.15
N GLU A 338 19.18 -10.57 -15.72
CA GLU A 338 18.11 -11.19 -16.52
C GLU A 338 17.47 -10.26 -17.57
N PRO A 339 18.25 -9.87 -18.60
CA PRO A 339 17.76 -8.92 -19.61
C PRO A 339 16.66 -9.50 -20.52
N TRP A 340 16.48 -10.82 -20.52
CA TRP A 340 15.55 -11.53 -21.38
C TRP A 340 14.56 -12.40 -20.59
N GLY A 341 13.41 -12.63 -21.16
CA GLY A 341 12.36 -13.45 -20.56
C GLY A 341 11.38 -12.65 -19.71
N LEU A 342 10.51 -13.39 -19.01
CA LEU A 342 9.41 -12.81 -18.23
C LEU A 342 9.78 -12.59 -16.76
N TYR A 343 10.99 -12.92 -16.33
CA TYR A 343 11.35 -12.87 -14.91
C TYR A 343 11.46 -11.44 -14.34
N ARG A 344 11.99 -10.50 -15.17
CA ARG A 344 12.07 -9.06 -14.86
C ARG A 344 11.54 -8.26 -16.04
N VAL A 345 10.38 -7.65 -15.86
CA VAL A 345 9.65 -6.92 -16.90
C VAL A 345 9.16 -5.58 -16.37
N HIS A 346 8.98 -4.58 -17.24
CA HIS A 346 8.59 -3.24 -16.86
C HIS A 346 7.15 -3.13 -16.39
N HIS A 347 6.25 -4.00 -16.87
CA HIS A 347 4.87 -4.07 -16.42
C HIS A 347 4.41 -5.53 -16.33
N PHE A 348 3.57 -5.83 -15.36
CA PHE A 348 3.04 -7.18 -15.17
C PHE A 348 1.82 -7.17 -14.25
N THR A 349 1.00 -8.21 -14.34
CA THR A 349 -0.15 -8.38 -13.43
C THR A 349 0.28 -9.13 -12.18
N LYS A 350 -0.17 -8.64 -11.02
CA LYS A 350 0.06 -9.22 -9.71
C LYS A 350 -1.23 -9.25 -8.88
N VAL A 351 -1.50 -10.35 -8.20
CA VAL A 351 -2.53 -10.44 -7.16
C VAL A 351 -1.86 -10.29 -5.82
N GLU A 352 -2.28 -9.29 -5.05
CA GLU A 352 -1.72 -8.92 -3.75
C GLU A 352 -2.74 -9.10 -2.64
N MET A 353 -2.31 -9.67 -1.53
CA MET A 353 -3.02 -9.72 -0.26
C MET A 353 -2.52 -8.60 0.65
N PHE A 354 -3.43 -7.95 1.35
CA PHE A 354 -3.10 -6.92 2.34
C PHE A 354 -3.99 -7.10 3.57
N GLY A 355 -3.38 -7.08 4.74
CA GLY A 355 -4.08 -7.25 6.00
C GLY A 355 -3.80 -6.14 6.99
N VAL A 356 -4.83 -5.79 7.78
CA VAL A 356 -4.75 -4.84 8.89
C VAL A 356 -5.19 -5.56 10.15
N THR A 357 -4.35 -5.52 11.20
CA THR A 357 -4.63 -6.16 12.49
C THR A 357 -4.59 -5.16 13.64
N GLY A 358 -4.98 -5.57 14.83
CA GLY A 358 -4.71 -4.85 16.08
C GLY A 358 -3.20 -4.75 16.35
N PRO A 359 -2.79 -4.10 17.46
CA PRO A 359 -1.40 -3.70 17.72
C PRO A 359 -0.51 -4.83 18.25
N GLY A 360 -1.00 -6.06 18.33
CA GLY A 360 -0.27 -7.20 18.88
C GLY A 360 0.67 -7.83 17.87
N LEU A 361 1.95 -8.01 18.22
CA LEU A 361 2.92 -8.76 17.41
C LEU A 361 2.42 -10.18 17.09
N GLU A 362 1.73 -10.82 18.04
CA GLU A 362 1.14 -12.14 17.84
C GLU A 362 0.10 -12.15 16.72
N GLN A 363 -0.83 -11.18 16.71
CA GLN A 363 -1.87 -11.10 15.68
C GLN A 363 -1.31 -10.87 14.28
N SER A 364 -0.33 -9.99 14.15
CA SER A 364 0.31 -9.71 12.86
C SER A 364 1.19 -10.87 12.40
N SER A 365 1.82 -11.62 13.32
CA SER A 365 2.57 -12.83 13.02
C SER A 365 1.65 -13.97 12.57
N GLN A 366 0.52 -14.18 13.24
CA GLN A 366 -0.50 -15.16 12.84
C GLN A 366 -1.05 -14.85 11.44
N LEU A 367 -1.30 -13.56 11.14
CA LEU A 367 -1.77 -13.17 9.81
C LEU A 367 -0.70 -13.38 8.73
N LEU A 368 0.58 -13.16 9.06
CA LEU A 368 1.69 -13.47 8.15
C LEU A 368 1.76 -14.98 7.85
N GLU A 369 1.61 -15.83 8.86
CA GLU A 369 1.58 -17.29 8.70
C GLU A 369 0.36 -17.76 7.90
N GLU A 370 -0.80 -17.14 8.11
CA GLU A 370 -2.01 -17.39 7.30
C GLU A 370 -1.76 -17.06 5.83
N PHE A 371 -1.16 -15.90 5.54
CA PHE A 371 -0.86 -15.50 4.16
C PHE A 371 0.16 -16.43 3.51
N LEU A 372 1.21 -16.82 4.25
CA LEU A 372 2.20 -17.79 3.81
C LEU A 372 1.55 -19.16 3.50
N SER A 373 0.65 -19.62 4.37
CA SER A 373 -0.07 -20.88 4.16
C SER A 373 -0.93 -20.83 2.88
N LEU A 374 -1.60 -19.71 2.62
CA LEU A 374 -2.40 -19.51 1.39
C LEU A 374 -1.52 -19.49 0.13
N GLN A 375 -0.33 -18.87 0.19
CA GLN A 375 0.64 -18.91 -0.91
C GLN A 375 1.10 -20.36 -1.19
N MET A 376 1.43 -21.10 -0.15
CA MET A 376 1.82 -22.51 -0.28
C MET A 376 0.69 -23.37 -0.87
N GLU A 377 -0.55 -23.14 -0.44
CA GLU A 377 -1.73 -23.84 -0.97
C GLU A 377 -1.95 -23.54 -2.46
N ILE A 378 -1.85 -22.27 -2.87
CA ILE A 378 -1.96 -21.87 -4.29
C ILE A 378 -0.90 -22.59 -5.14
N LEU A 379 0.36 -22.58 -4.71
CA LEU A 379 1.45 -23.18 -5.46
C LEU A 379 1.38 -24.71 -5.50
N THR A 380 0.88 -25.33 -4.42
CA THR A 380 0.65 -26.77 -4.35
C THR A 380 -0.46 -27.21 -5.31
N GLU A 381 -1.57 -26.47 -5.36
CA GLU A 381 -2.65 -26.75 -6.31
C GLU A 381 -2.24 -26.55 -7.79
N LEU A 382 -1.29 -25.64 -8.03
CA LEU A 382 -0.67 -25.46 -9.34
C LEU A 382 0.36 -26.57 -9.68
N GLY A 383 0.61 -27.51 -8.76
CA GLY A 383 1.52 -28.65 -8.97
C GLY A 383 2.99 -28.24 -9.08
N LEU A 384 3.40 -27.15 -8.45
CA LEU A 384 4.77 -26.65 -8.53
C LEU A 384 5.65 -27.24 -7.42
N HIS A 385 6.92 -27.47 -7.75
CA HIS A 385 7.97 -27.73 -6.75
C HIS A 385 8.57 -26.40 -6.29
N PHE A 386 8.53 -26.13 -4.98
CA PHE A 386 8.98 -24.87 -4.42
C PHE A 386 9.63 -25.02 -3.04
N ARG A 387 10.35 -23.99 -2.63
CA ARG A 387 10.90 -23.85 -1.27
C ARG A 387 10.45 -22.56 -0.62
N VAL A 388 10.27 -22.58 0.68
CA VAL A 388 9.92 -21.44 1.53
C VAL A 388 11.17 -20.98 2.25
N LEU A 389 11.47 -19.69 2.19
CA LEU A 389 12.64 -19.06 2.75
C LEU A 389 12.26 -18.05 3.84
N ASP A 390 12.91 -18.09 4.98
CA ASP A 390 12.94 -17.00 5.97
C ASP A 390 14.07 -16.05 5.55
N MET A 391 13.73 -14.84 5.18
CA MET A 391 14.64 -13.91 4.51
C MET A 391 15.54 -13.20 5.50
N PRO A 392 16.83 -13.02 5.16
CA PRO A 392 17.81 -12.41 6.07
C PRO A 392 17.66 -10.89 6.14
N THR A 393 18.34 -10.29 7.12
CA THR A 393 18.27 -8.87 7.46
C THR A 393 18.47 -7.93 6.28
N GLN A 394 19.35 -8.26 5.35
CA GLN A 394 19.62 -7.40 4.19
C GLN A 394 18.52 -7.45 3.09
N GLU A 395 17.58 -8.39 3.19
CA GLU A 395 16.48 -8.55 2.21
C GLU A 395 15.11 -8.09 2.74
N LEU A 396 15.04 -7.54 3.97
CA LEU A 396 13.80 -7.05 4.58
C LEU A 396 13.30 -5.72 3.99
N GLY A 397 14.16 -4.93 3.34
CA GLY A 397 13.84 -3.55 2.99
C GLY A 397 13.67 -2.66 4.24
N LEU A 398 12.99 -1.52 4.15
CA LEU A 398 12.72 -0.65 5.30
C LEU A 398 11.54 -1.14 6.15
N PRO A 399 10.37 -1.54 5.58
CA PRO A 399 9.15 -1.73 6.36
C PRO A 399 9.05 -3.09 7.05
N ALA A 400 9.66 -4.16 6.52
CA ALA A 400 9.41 -5.50 7.03
C ALA A 400 10.10 -5.75 8.37
N TYR A 401 9.32 -6.19 9.37
CA TYR A 401 9.79 -6.76 10.62
C TYR A 401 10.27 -8.20 10.41
N ARG A 402 9.55 -8.99 9.61
CA ARG A 402 9.89 -10.34 9.14
C ARG A 402 9.36 -10.54 7.73
N LYS A 403 10.09 -11.28 6.90
CA LYS A 403 9.73 -11.54 5.50
C LYS A 403 9.98 -13.00 5.16
N PHE A 404 9.03 -13.60 4.45
CA PHE A 404 9.17 -14.91 3.82
C PHE A 404 9.08 -14.77 2.31
N ASP A 405 9.96 -15.47 1.58
CA ASP A 405 9.87 -15.60 0.13
C ASP A 405 9.61 -17.07 -0.23
N ILE A 406 8.83 -17.29 -1.30
CA ILE A 406 8.70 -18.62 -1.88
C ILE A 406 9.31 -18.59 -3.26
N GLU A 407 10.20 -19.55 -3.50
CA GLU A 407 10.85 -19.75 -4.79
C GLU A 407 10.40 -21.07 -5.41
N ALA A 408 9.92 -21.02 -6.66
CA ALA A 408 9.59 -22.21 -7.42
C ALA A 408 10.78 -22.67 -8.27
N TRP A 409 10.91 -23.98 -8.41
CA TRP A 409 11.89 -24.56 -9.32
C TRP A 409 11.54 -24.26 -10.78
N MET A 410 12.50 -23.78 -11.54
CA MET A 410 12.37 -23.44 -12.96
C MET A 410 13.35 -24.31 -13.77
N PRO A 411 12.87 -25.44 -14.33
CA PRO A 411 13.74 -26.44 -14.97
C PRO A 411 14.59 -25.91 -16.12
N GLY A 412 14.03 -25.06 -16.97
CA GLY A 412 14.74 -24.46 -18.10
C GLY A 412 15.80 -23.43 -17.66
N ARG A 413 15.63 -22.84 -16.48
CA ARG A 413 16.65 -21.98 -15.84
C ARG A 413 17.65 -22.77 -15.00
N GLY A 414 17.32 -24.02 -14.62
CA GLY A 414 18.14 -24.86 -13.78
C GLY A 414 18.31 -24.37 -12.33
N ARG A 415 17.40 -23.49 -11.87
CA ARG A 415 17.45 -22.89 -10.51
C ARG A 415 16.07 -22.52 -9.98
N PHE A 416 15.99 -22.31 -8.69
CA PHE A 416 14.85 -21.70 -8.06
C PHE A 416 14.72 -20.23 -8.45
N GLY A 417 13.50 -19.70 -8.44
CA GLY A 417 13.22 -18.29 -8.66
C GLY A 417 12.05 -17.84 -7.81
N GLU A 418 12.18 -16.67 -7.18
CA GLU A 418 11.14 -16.06 -6.37
C GLU A 418 9.85 -15.87 -7.17
N VAL A 419 8.75 -16.43 -6.65
CA VAL A 419 7.41 -16.30 -7.25
C VAL A 419 6.44 -15.53 -6.37
N THR A 420 6.64 -15.56 -5.03
CA THR A 420 5.85 -14.80 -4.07
C THR A 420 6.70 -14.36 -2.89
N SER A 421 6.24 -13.31 -2.19
CA SER A 421 6.80 -12.85 -0.91
C SER A 421 5.68 -12.50 0.06
N ALA A 422 5.96 -12.55 1.37
CA ALA A 422 5.06 -12.12 2.43
C ALA A 422 5.84 -11.35 3.50
N SER A 423 5.31 -10.22 3.96
CA SER A 423 5.98 -9.34 4.92
C SER A 423 5.03 -8.90 6.03
N ASN A 424 5.48 -9.00 7.28
CA ASN A 424 4.87 -8.32 8.41
C ASN A 424 5.56 -6.97 8.60
N CYS A 425 4.82 -5.89 8.44
CA CYS A 425 5.34 -4.53 8.58
C CYS A 425 5.06 -3.93 9.97
N THR A 426 4.42 -4.68 10.87
CA THR A 426 3.98 -4.18 12.17
C THR A 426 3.28 -2.81 12.04
N ASP A 427 3.62 -1.82 12.83
CA ASP A 427 3.06 -0.47 12.78
C ASP A 427 3.89 0.52 11.93
N PHE A 428 4.89 0.04 11.19
CA PHE A 428 5.77 0.91 10.37
C PHE A 428 5.00 1.77 9.37
N GLN A 429 4.11 1.14 8.59
CA GLN A 429 3.27 1.85 7.61
C GLN A 429 2.19 2.68 8.31
N SER A 430 1.60 2.13 9.36
CA SER A 430 0.50 2.76 10.09
C SER A 430 0.92 4.05 10.78
N ARG A 431 2.10 4.10 11.37
CA ARG A 431 2.66 5.33 11.99
C ARG A 431 2.99 6.41 10.96
N ARG A 432 3.26 6.03 9.72
CA ARG A 432 3.57 6.94 8.61
C ARG A 432 2.33 7.44 7.88
N LEU A 433 1.36 6.54 7.69
CA LEU A 433 0.12 6.80 6.92
C LEU A 433 -1.11 7.01 7.81
N HIS A 434 -0.97 7.04 9.14
CA HIS A 434 -2.08 7.15 10.09
C HIS A 434 -3.17 6.09 9.89
N ILE A 435 -2.75 4.83 9.69
CA ILE A 435 -3.67 3.70 9.65
C ILE A 435 -3.98 3.29 11.09
N MET A 436 -5.18 3.60 11.54
CA MET A 436 -5.55 3.47 12.94
C MET A 436 -6.74 2.53 13.13
N PHE A 437 -6.93 2.09 14.35
CA PHE A 437 -8.17 1.46 14.76
C PHE A 437 -8.69 2.10 16.04
N GLN A 438 -10.01 2.07 16.21
CA GLN A 438 -10.68 2.62 17.36
C GLN A 438 -11.17 1.50 18.28
N LYS A 439 -10.72 1.52 19.54
CA LYS A 439 -11.25 0.67 20.60
C LYS A 439 -12.68 1.07 21.00
N GLU A 440 -13.38 0.15 21.67
CA GLU A 440 -14.74 0.42 22.16
C GLU A 440 -14.83 1.68 23.07
N ALA A 441 -13.77 1.97 23.81
CA ALA A 441 -13.67 3.18 24.65
C ALA A 441 -13.42 4.47 23.85
N GLY A 442 -13.33 4.42 22.53
CA GLY A 442 -13.06 5.57 21.66
C GLY A 442 -11.57 5.91 21.49
N GLU A 443 -10.66 5.17 22.12
CA GLU A 443 -9.21 5.34 22.01
C GLU A 443 -8.73 4.91 20.62
N LEU A 444 -7.91 5.76 19.98
CA LEU A 444 -7.26 5.46 18.70
C LEU A 444 -5.87 4.89 18.93
N GLN A 445 -5.55 3.81 18.22
CA GLN A 445 -4.22 3.18 18.22
C GLN A 445 -3.78 2.85 16.80
N PHE A 446 -2.46 2.79 16.58
CA PHE A 446 -1.90 2.35 15.30
C PHE A 446 -2.11 0.86 15.09
N ALA A 447 -2.57 0.51 13.89
CA ALA A 447 -2.76 -0.88 13.47
C ALA A 447 -1.41 -1.50 13.04
N HIS A 448 -1.36 -2.84 12.94
CA HIS A 448 -0.29 -3.53 12.22
C HIS A 448 -0.74 -3.84 10.80
N THR A 449 0.20 -3.86 9.86
CA THR A 449 -0.03 -4.22 8.46
C THR A 449 0.79 -5.43 8.05
N VAL A 450 0.18 -6.28 7.22
CA VAL A 450 0.82 -7.45 6.62
C VAL A 450 0.49 -7.44 5.13
N ASN A 451 1.48 -7.64 4.27
CA ASN A 451 1.28 -7.75 2.83
C ASN A 451 1.86 -9.05 2.28
N ALA A 452 1.29 -9.57 1.22
CA ALA A 452 1.83 -10.74 0.55
C ALA A 452 1.38 -10.83 -0.91
N THR A 453 2.29 -11.23 -1.78
CA THR A 453 1.97 -11.55 -3.18
C THR A 453 1.33 -12.93 -3.26
N ALA A 454 0.08 -13.02 -3.72
CA ALA A 454 -0.57 -14.30 -3.96
C ALA A 454 -0.23 -14.88 -5.34
N CYS A 455 -0.05 -14.02 -6.35
CA CYS A 455 0.25 -14.43 -7.72
C CYS A 455 1.02 -13.33 -8.48
N ALA A 456 2.32 -13.51 -8.72
CA ALA A 456 3.08 -12.75 -9.69
C ALA A 456 3.02 -13.46 -11.04
N VAL A 457 2.07 -13.06 -11.91
CA VAL A 457 1.71 -13.82 -13.13
C VAL A 457 2.90 -14.18 -13.99
N PRO A 458 3.84 -13.28 -14.38
CA PRO A 458 4.92 -13.67 -15.29
C PRO A 458 5.85 -14.74 -14.72
N ARG A 459 6.16 -14.66 -13.43
CA ARG A 459 7.04 -15.64 -12.76
C ARG A 459 6.34 -17.00 -12.60
N LEU A 460 5.04 -17.02 -12.31
CA LEU A 460 4.25 -18.25 -12.30
C LEU A 460 4.11 -18.85 -13.70
N LEU A 461 3.97 -18.02 -14.75
CA LEU A 461 3.99 -18.50 -16.13
C LEU A 461 5.31 -19.21 -16.47
N ILE A 462 6.45 -18.67 -16.03
CA ILE A 462 7.75 -19.33 -16.19
C ILE A 462 7.73 -20.71 -15.53
N ALA A 463 7.40 -20.75 -14.23
CA ALA A 463 7.41 -21.99 -13.46
C ALA A 463 6.45 -23.05 -14.06
N LEU A 464 5.24 -22.64 -14.46
CA LEU A 464 4.24 -23.55 -15.06
C LEU A 464 4.67 -24.06 -16.43
N LEU A 465 5.13 -23.19 -17.33
CA LEU A 465 5.56 -23.61 -18.67
C LEU A 465 6.77 -24.54 -18.62
N GLU A 466 7.75 -24.21 -17.77
CA GLU A 466 8.97 -25.00 -17.66
C GLU A 466 8.76 -26.33 -16.91
N SER A 467 7.88 -26.39 -15.91
CA SER A 467 7.60 -27.61 -15.15
C SER A 467 6.68 -28.58 -15.89
N ASN A 468 5.82 -28.10 -16.79
CA ASN A 468 4.83 -28.94 -17.49
C ASN A 468 5.20 -29.24 -18.95
N GLN A 469 6.44 -28.98 -19.37
CA GLN A 469 6.89 -29.29 -20.73
C GLN A 469 6.97 -30.80 -20.98
N ARG A 470 6.64 -31.19 -22.20
CA ARG A 470 6.70 -32.58 -22.66
C ARG A 470 7.48 -32.67 -23.97
N GLU A 471 8.21 -33.75 -24.17
CA GLU A 471 8.81 -34.06 -25.43
C GLU A 471 7.70 -34.53 -26.38
N VAL A 472 7.55 -33.86 -27.51
CA VAL A 472 6.73 -34.41 -28.60
C VAL A 472 7.61 -35.45 -29.29
N SER A 473 7.42 -36.72 -28.93
CA SER A 473 8.00 -37.83 -29.66
C SER A 473 7.57 -37.67 -31.13
N GLY A 474 8.55 -37.58 -32.03
CA GLY A 474 8.36 -37.21 -33.43
C GLY A 474 7.49 -38.19 -34.21
N GLY A 475 6.20 -38.15 -33.95
CA GLY A 475 5.19 -38.61 -34.91
C GLY A 475 5.09 -37.50 -35.96
N ARG A 476 5.56 -37.78 -37.20
CA ARG A 476 5.17 -37.01 -38.36
C ARG A 476 3.68 -36.74 -38.26
N ILE A 477 3.29 -35.47 -38.22
CA ILE A 477 1.93 -35.07 -38.60
C ILE A 477 1.77 -35.65 -40.02
N PRO A 478 0.81 -36.56 -40.30
CA PRO A 478 0.61 -37.06 -41.62
C PRO A 478 0.42 -35.87 -42.57
N PRO A 479 1.10 -35.81 -43.72
CA PRO A 479 0.83 -34.79 -44.71
C PRO A 479 -0.45 -35.19 -45.44
N GLY A 480 -1.57 -34.75 -44.97
CA GLY A 480 -2.84 -35.06 -45.58
C GLY A 480 -3.96 -34.53 -44.71
N GLU A 481 -4.31 -33.29 -44.99
CA GLU A 481 -5.62 -32.64 -44.87
C GLU A 481 -5.46 -31.13 -44.74
N ALA A 482 -4.66 -30.57 -45.68
CA ALA A 482 -4.69 -29.12 -45.95
C ALA A 482 -5.21 -28.92 -47.37
N GLU A 483 -6.39 -29.43 -47.66
CA GLU A 483 -7.13 -29.03 -48.87
C GLU A 483 -8.59 -28.76 -48.50
N GLY A 484 -8.99 -27.51 -48.61
CA GLY A 484 -10.39 -27.09 -48.78
C GLY A 484 -11.12 -26.67 -47.52
N GLY A 485 -10.92 -25.47 -47.07
CA GLY A 485 -11.81 -24.82 -46.11
C GLY A 485 -11.61 -23.32 -46.12
N GLY A 486 -12.55 -22.61 -46.71
CA GLY A 486 -12.59 -21.15 -46.77
C GLY A 486 -12.62 -20.47 -45.36
N PRO A 487 -12.48 -19.14 -45.28
CA PRO A 487 -12.31 -18.42 -44.03
C PRO A 487 -13.61 -18.42 -43.21
N GLY A 488 -13.63 -19.15 -42.12
CA GLY A 488 -14.70 -19.05 -41.15
C GLY A 488 -15.18 -20.33 -40.49
N GLN A 489 -14.35 -20.99 -39.70
CA GLN A 489 -14.84 -21.80 -38.58
C GLN A 489 -13.66 -22.16 -37.68
N TRP A 490 -13.62 -21.50 -36.52
CA TRP A 490 -12.73 -21.87 -35.44
C TRP A 490 -13.26 -23.15 -34.79
N GLN A 491 -12.69 -24.29 -35.12
CA GLN A 491 -12.90 -25.50 -34.31
C GLN A 491 -12.04 -25.37 -33.05
N HIS A 492 -12.69 -25.44 -31.90
CA HIS A 492 -12.05 -25.51 -30.61
C HIS A 492 -11.09 -26.71 -30.54
N PRO A 493 -9.81 -26.52 -30.16
CA PRO A 493 -9.04 -27.64 -29.65
C PRO A 493 -9.71 -28.07 -28.35
N GLU A 494 -10.02 -29.34 -28.23
CA GLU A 494 -10.52 -29.95 -27.02
C GLU A 494 -9.73 -29.48 -25.81
N ALA A 495 -10.46 -29.04 -24.78
CA ALA A 495 -9.96 -28.58 -23.53
C ALA A 495 -8.79 -29.44 -23.04
N CYS A 496 -7.67 -28.81 -22.65
CA CYS A 496 -6.67 -29.46 -21.82
C CYS A 496 -7.39 -30.01 -20.58
N SER A 497 -7.74 -31.30 -20.67
CA SER A 497 -8.26 -32.05 -19.54
C SER A 497 -7.15 -32.14 -18.50
N VAL A 498 -7.32 -31.44 -17.39
CA VAL A 498 -6.58 -31.71 -16.15
C VAL A 498 -6.77 -33.20 -15.85
N PRO A 499 -5.73 -34.00 -15.62
CA PRO A 499 -5.89 -35.43 -15.34
C PRO A 499 -6.66 -35.57 -14.02
N ARG A 500 -7.87 -36.12 -14.09
CA ARG A 500 -8.56 -36.68 -12.92
C ARG A 500 -7.89 -38.04 -12.63
N THR A 501 -6.82 -38.02 -11.85
CA THR A 501 -6.32 -39.23 -11.18
C THR A 501 -5.67 -38.82 -9.88
N ALA A 502 -6.37 -39.07 -8.81
CA ALA A 502 -5.94 -39.72 -7.59
C ALA A 502 -6.98 -39.48 -6.51
N ARG A 503 -8.05 -40.25 -6.53
CA ARG A 503 -8.72 -40.58 -5.28
C ARG A 503 -7.85 -41.64 -4.61
N SER A 504 -6.98 -41.26 -3.73
CA SER A 504 -6.45 -42.15 -2.69
C SER A 504 -6.86 -41.65 -1.35
N SER A 505 -7.60 -42.52 -0.69
CA SER A 505 -8.10 -42.48 0.66
C SER A 505 -7.04 -42.08 1.68
N CYS A 506 -7.23 -40.92 2.32
CA CYS A 506 -6.66 -40.62 3.63
C CYS A 506 -7.84 -40.41 4.60
N PRO A 507 -7.87 -41.06 5.75
CA PRO A 507 -8.98 -40.91 6.68
C PRO A 507 -8.92 -39.55 7.39
N LEU A 508 -9.99 -38.77 7.26
CA LEU A 508 -10.22 -37.56 8.05
C LEU A 508 -10.52 -37.94 9.50
N PRO A 509 -10.01 -37.21 10.50
CA PRO A 509 -10.44 -37.35 11.87
C PRO A 509 -11.89 -36.81 12.00
N SER A 510 -12.71 -37.58 12.69
CA SER A 510 -14.13 -37.37 12.95
C SER A 510 -14.42 -36.00 13.61
N SER A 511 -15.29 -35.24 12.96
CA SER A 511 -15.90 -34.03 13.53
C SER A 511 -16.86 -34.36 14.67
N PRO A 512 -16.96 -33.55 15.72
CA PRO A 512 -17.94 -33.73 16.77
C PRO A 512 -19.32 -33.32 16.25
N THR A 513 -20.28 -34.21 16.49
CA THR A 513 -21.72 -34.13 16.18
C THR A 513 -22.38 -32.97 16.94
N LEU A 514 -22.91 -32.00 16.24
CA LEU A 514 -23.85 -31.01 16.78
C LEU A 514 -25.28 -31.58 16.76
N ALA A 515 -25.89 -31.63 17.94
CA ALA A 515 -27.27 -32.06 18.15
C ALA A 515 -28.26 -31.02 17.58
N PRO A 516 -29.49 -31.46 17.16
CA PRO A 516 -30.45 -30.54 16.55
C PRO A 516 -31.20 -29.72 17.62
N ILE A 517 -31.30 -28.41 17.38
CA ILE A 517 -32.06 -27.47 18.19
C ILE A 517 -33.55 -27.61 17.80
N GLY A 518 -34.34 -28.02 18.78
CA GLY A 518 -35.78 -28.18 18.65
C GLY A 518 -36.53 -26.86 18.53
N SER A 519 -37.64 -26.97 17.82
CA SER A 519 -38.73 -26.01 17.58
C SER A 519 -39.36 -25.44 18.85
N ARG A 520 -39.56 -24.13 18.89
CA ARG A 520 -40.46 -23.46 19.87
C ARG A 520 -41.88 -23.36 19.32
N PRO A 521 -42.91 -23.50 20.17
CA PRO A 521 -44.22 -22.93 19.93
C PRO A 521 -44.45 -21.64 20.75
N PRO A 522 -45.52 -20.87 20.44
CA PRO A 522 -45.70 -19.49 20.87
C PRO A 522 -46.67 -19.30 22.06
N HIS A 523 -46.67 -18.06 22.59
CA HIS A 523 -47.65 -17.35 23.42
C HIS A 523 -47.68 -17.60 24.93
N THR A 524 -47.58 -16.51 25.71
CA THR A 524 -48.73 -15.78 26.29
C THR A 524 -48.26 -14.54 27.07
N CYS A 525 -49.06 -13.47 26.96
CA CYS A 525 -49.05 -12.26 27.79
C CYS A 525 -49.39 -12.52 29.27
N LEU A 526 -48.85 -11.66 30.17
CA LEU A 526 -49.56 -11.00 31.29
C LEU A 526 -48.58 -10.12 32.10
N SER A 527 -48.73 -8.87 32.03
CA SER A 527 -49.17 -7.80 32.96
C SER A 527 -48.54 -7.73 34.36
N SER A 528 -48.04 -6.53 34.66
CA SER A 528 -48.41 -5.65 35.81
C SER A 528 -47.26 -5.18 36.71
N THR A 529 -47.19 -3.84 36.77
CA THR A 529 -47.03 -2.95 37.95
C THR A 529 -45.64 -2.87 38.61
N SER A 530 -44.97 -1.72 38.73
CA SER A 530 -45.30 -0.48 39.42
C SER A 530 -44.08 0.47 39.40
N ALA A 531 -44.35 1.75 39.21
CA ALA A 531 -43.41 2.85 39.48
C ALA A 531 -43.36 3.17 40.99
N PRO A 532 -42.41 3.94 41.48
CA PRO A 532 -42.70 5.38 41.62
C PRO A 532 -41.55 6.39 41.47
N THR A 533 -41.94 7.57 41.02
CA THR A 533 -41.72 8.95 41.49
C THR A 533 -40.34 9.63 41.37
N SER A 534 -40.45 10.72 40.61
CA SER A 534 -39.56 11.86 40.42
C SER A 534 -39.40 12.73 41.68
N PRO A 535 -38.50 13.80 41.66
CA PRO A 535 -39.03 15.14 41.39
C PRO A 535 -38.17 16.10 40.50
N ARG A 536 -38.92 16.82 39.69
CA ARG A 536 -38.89 18.22 39.17
C ARG A 536 -37.72 19.19 39.58
N SER A 537 -37.09 19.81 38.66
CA SER A 537 -37.07 21.02 37.79
C SER A 537 -36.54 22.30 38.51
N PRO A 538 -36.16 23.45 37.90
CA PRO A 538 -36.60 24.05 36.65
C PRO A 538 -35.54 24.76 35.76
N GLY A 539 -35.76 24.86 34.52
CA GLY A 539 -35.98 25.99 33.64
C GLY A 539 -34.87 27.01 33.28
N SER A 540 -34.52 27.14 32.00
CA SER A 540 -34.51 28.44 31.30
C SER A 540 -34.34 28.28 29.79
N ARG A 541 -34.99 29.19 29.10
CA ARG A 541 -35.19 29.35 27.64
C ARG A 541 -33.91 29.80 26.93
N ALA A 542 -33.69 29.38 25.71
CA ALA A 542 -33.35 30.25 24.58
C ALA A 542 -33.43 29.49 23.26
N GLY A 543 -33.88 30.18 22.22
CA GLY A 543 -34.44 29.73 20.96
C GLY A 543 -33.46 29.33 19.86
N PRO A 544 -33.96 29.16 18.62
CA PRO A 544 -33.46 28.19 17.66
C PRO A 544 -32.39 28.73 16.72
N LEU A 545 -31.36 27.96 16.44
CA LEU A 545 -30.49 28.15 15.28
C LEU A 545 -30.65 26.96 14.31
N ARG A 546 -30.78 27.32 13.05
CA ARG A 546 -31.08 26.54 11.88
C ARG A 546 -30.16 25.33 11.69
N ALA A 547 -30.74 24.19 11.40
CA ALA A 547 -30.12 23.02 10.86
C ALA A 547 -29.83 23.21 9.37
N GLU A 548 -28.58 23.08 8.97
CA GLU A 548 -28.22 22.81 7.58
C GLU A 548 -28.15 21.31 7.36
N SER A 549 -28.77 20.92 6.25
CA SER A 549 -29.05 19.56 5.83
C SER A 549 -27.80 18.81 5.40
N SER A 550 -27.54 17.66 6.00
CA SER A 550 -26.62 16.62 5.51
C SER A 550 -27.23 15.90 4.31
N PRO A 551 -26.43 15.49 3.30
CA PRO A 551 -26.93 14.70 2.20
C PRO A 551 -27.17 13.24 2.61
N PRO A 552 -28.09 12.50 1.96
CA PRO A 552 -28.49 11.17 2.35
C PRO A 552 -27.42 10.12 2.04
N SER A 553 -27.23 9.21 2.98
CA SER A 553 -26.43 8.01 2.87
C SER A 553 -26.94 7.07 1.78
N VAL A 554 -26.13 6.84 0.75
CA VAL A 554 -26.31 5.77 -0.24
C VAL A 554 -25.73 4.47 0.35
N SER A 555 -26.49 3.79 1.16
CA SER A 555 -26.19 2.44 1.59
C SER A 555 -27.50 1.69 1.83
N ARG A 556 -28.02 1.06 0.77
CA ARG A 556 -28.93 -0.10 0.77
C ARG A 556 -29.58 -0.26 -0.61
N ALA A 557 -28.85 -0.78 -1.61
CA ALA A 557 -29.48 -1.30 -2.81
C ALA A 557 -28.53 -2.14 -3.72
N VAL A 558 -27.58 -2.90 -3.17
CA VAL A 558 -26.81 -3.87 -3.99
C VAL A 558 -26.74 -5.28 -3.38
N ALA A 559 -27.42 -5.52 -2.26
CA ALA A 559 -27.37 -6.82 -1.56
C ALA A 559 -28.58 -7.74 -1.80
N ALA A 560 -29.34 -7.57 -2.88
CA ALA A 560 -30.48 -8.43 -3.16
C ALA A 560 -30.61 -8.71 -4.66
N SER A 561 -29.74 -9.56 -5.23
CA SER A 561 -30.03 -10.37 -6.45
C SER A 561 -28.86 -11.28 -6.85
N TRP A 562 -28.35 -12.08 -5.93
CA TRP A 562 -27.52 -13.24 -6.28
C TRP A 562 -27.96 -14.44 -5.46
N SER A 563 -29.17 -14.94 -5.75
CA SER A 563 -29.59 -16.25 -5.31
C SER A 563 -29.81 -17.11 -6.54
N SER A 564 -29.03 -18.20 -6.63
CA SER A 564 -29.28 -19.45 -7.35
C SER A 564 -29.95 -19.34 -8.74
N GLY A 565 -29.12 -19.31 -9.78
CA GLY A 565 -29.49 -19.64 -11.15
C GLY A 565 -28.46 -20.61 -11.73
N ASP A 566 -28.93 -21.72 -12.22
CA ASP A 566 -28.25 -22.82 -12.88
C ASP A 566 -27.32 -22.32 -14.02
N PRO A 567 -26.11 -22.89 -14.24
CA PRO A 567 -25.19 -22.47 -15.30
C PRO A 567 -25.54 -23.13 -16.64
N GLY A 568 -26.48 -22.56 -17.34
CA GLY A 568 -26.84 -23.02 -18.67
C GLY A 568 -27.74 -22.00 -19.35
N ASP A 569 -27.20 -20.96 -19.85
CA ASP A 569 -27.61 -20.13 -21.00
C ASP A 569 -27.08 -18.69 -20.85
N LEU A 570 -25.96 -18.39 -21.46
CA LEU A 570 -25.53 -17.02 -21.76
C LEU A 570 -25.16 -16.95 -23.24
N GLY A 571 -26.16 -16.58 -24.05
CA GLY A 571 -25.95 -16.11 -25.40
C GLY A 571 -25.18 -14.78 -25.43
N PRO A 572 -24.53 -14.40 -26.56
CA PRO A 572 -23.63 -13.28 -26.63
C PRO A 572 -24.38 -11.94 -26.60
N VAL A 573 -24.02 -11.09 -25.65
CA VAL A 573 -24.46 -9.69 -25.62
C VAL A 573 -23.50 -8.87 -26.50
N PHE A 574 -24.01 -8.40 -27.63
CA PHE A 574 -23.34 -7.39 -28.46
C PHE A 574 -23.55 -6.00 -27.83
N LEU A 575 -22.45 -5.33 -27.50
CA LEU A 575 -22.45 -3.88 -27.24
C LEU A 575 -22.12 -3.16 -28.55
N SER A 576 -23.07 -2.40 -29.08
CA SER A 576 -22.85 -1.47 -30.17
C SER A 576 -22.30 -0.14 -29.64
N PRO A 577 -21.36 0.52 -30.35
CA PRO A 577 -20.81 1.81 -29.93
C PRO A 577 -21.74 2.95 -30.38
N SER A 578 -21.99 3.87 -29.49
CA SER A 578 -22.44 5.23 -29.82
C SER A 578 -21.56 6.25 -29.09
#